data_57303d4e696c13be7cb9f87a35e9ce33
#
_entry.id   57303d4e696c13be7cb9f87a35e9ce33
#
_cell.length_a   1.000
_cell.length_b   1.000
_cell.length_c   1.000
_cell.angle_alpha   90.00
_cell.angle_beta   90.00
_cell.angle_gamma   90.00
#
_symmetry.space_group_name_H-M   'P 1'
#
loop_
_entity.id
_entity.type
_entity.pdbx_description
1 polymer ?
#
loop_
_entity_poly.entity_id
_entity_poly.type
_entity_poly.pdbx_seq_one_letter_code
_entity_poly.pdbx_strand_id
1 'polypeptide(L)'
;MRLFFILAKQDKLIDFEKINKNHLLDWTVMSIGLKRGTVLLEEHQLSWEENAKETISEIQTALNGLNADVQHVGSTSIKSIKAKPIIDIAVAVNDFDEVITRNNKLAEYDIVFRFDERPEHLLYVKGDFEADTRTHHIHVVLKNSIEWKNYLNFRDFLNSNKQAAFEYEAVKIKMAELYPDNRDAYLEGKREIISRLLAEAERGLF
;
A
#
# COMPACT_ATOMS: atom_id res chain seq x y z
N MET A 1 -41.55 -18.22 11.46
CA MET A 1 -41.56 -18.11 9.98
C MET A 1 -40.11 -18.13 9.53
N ARG A 2 -39.62 -19.31 9.11
CA ARG A 2 -38.18 -19.53 8.76
C ARG A 2 -38.02 -19.19 7.29
N LEU A 3 -37.19 -18.23 6.96
CA LEU A 3 -36.76 -17.93 5.59
C LEU A 3 -35.58 -18.85 5.23
N PHE A 4 -35.81 -19.79 4.32
CA PHE A 4 -34.75 -20.58 3.69
C PHE A 4 -34.28 -19.87 2.42
N PHE A 5 -33.02 -19.49 2.37
CA PHE A 5 -32.35 -19.14 1.10
C PHE A 5 -31.61 -20.37 0.58
N ILE A 6 -32.07 -20.89 -0.54
CA ILE A 6 -31.41 -21.98 -1.25
C ILE A 6 -30.51 -21.35 -2.31
N LEU A 7 -29.20 -21.50 -2.15
CA LEU A 7 -28.23 -21.29 -3.24
C LEU A 7 -27.71 -22.66 -3.65
N ALA A 8 -28.24 -23.18 -4.75
CA ALA A 8 -27.78 -24.42 -5.37
C ALA A 8 -26.57 -24.13 -6.27
N LYS A 9 -25.41 -24.59 -5.86
CA LYS A 9 -24.31 -24.96 -6.74
C LYS A 9 -23.64 -26.21 -6.17
N GLN A 10 -23.76 -27.33 -6.94
CA GLN A 10 -23.07 -28.58 -6.69
C GLN A 10 -23.37 -29.29 -5.36
N ASP A 11 -24.47 -30.00 -5.25
CA ASP A 11 -24.78 -31.18 -4.40
C ASP A 11 -24.14 -31.27 -2.99
N LYS A 12 -23.93 -30.13 -2.29
CA LYS A 12 -23.64 -30.12 -0.86
C LYS A 12 -24.53 -29.09 -0.17
N LEU A 13 -25.48 -29.52 0.61
CA LEU A 13 -26.20 -28.73 1.59
C LEU A 13 -25.19 -28.23 2.63
N ILE A 14 -24.98 -26.91 2.70
CA ILE A 14 -24.18 -26.29 3.74
C ILE A 14 -25.08 -26.05 4.95
N ASP A 15 -24.79 -26.73 6.04
CA ASP A 15 -25.50 -26.58 7.32
C ASP A 15 -25.04 -25.29 8.01
N PHE A 16 -25.84 -24.24 7.89
CA PHE A 16 -25.56 -22.92 8.47
C PHE A 16 -25.67 -22.86 10.01
N GLU A 17 -26.19 -23.89 10.68
CA GLU A 17 -26.24 -23.93 12.16
C GLU A 17 -24.89 -24.26 12.81
N LYS A 18 -23.90 -24.73 12.04
CA LYS A 18 -22.53 -25.04 12.51
C LYS A 18 -21.50 -23.93 12.32
N ILE A 19 -21.89 -22.82 11.73
CA ILE A 19 -21.00 -21.66 11.62
C ILE A 19 -20.90 -21.02 13.01
N ASN A 20 -19.80 -21.30 13.66
CA ASN A 20 -19.48 -20.80 15.02
C ASN A 20 -19.58 -19.26 15.04
N LYS A 21 -20.22 -18.71 16.08
CA LYS A 21 -20.40 -17.24 16.27
C LYS A 21 -19.10 -16.43 16.18
N ASN A 22 -17.95 -17.07 16.31
CA ASN A 22 -16.64 -16.43 16.14
C ASN A 22 -16.27 -16.14 14.66
N HIS A 23 -16.97 -16.74 13.67
CA HIS A 23 -16.79 -16.42 12.25
C HIS A 23 -17.68 -15.26 11.75
N LEU A 24 -18.66 -14.83 12.54
CA LEU A 24 -19.54 -13.69 12.19
C LEU A 24 -18.87 -12.32 12.38
N LEU A 25 -17.69 -12.25 12.98
CA LEU A 25 -16.90 -11.03 13.14
C LEU A 25 -15.91 -10.80 11.98
N ASP A 26 -15.80 -11.75 11.05
CA ASP A 26 -14.80 -11.72 9.98
C ASP A 26 -15.29 -11.06 8.67
N TRP A 27 -16.53 -10.58 8.62
CA TRP A 27 -17.09 -9.88 7.45
C TRP A 27 -16.71 -8.39 7.38
N THR A 28 -15.96 -7.90 8.36
CA THR A 28 -15.39 -6.55 8.37
C THR A 28 -13.88 -6.53 8.16
N VAL A 29 -13.27 -7.61 7.64
CA VAL A 29 -11.93 -7.50 7.06
C VAL A 29 -12.09 -6.65 5.81
N MET A 30 -11.95 -5.32 5.98
CA MET A 30 -11.90 -4.41 4.86
C MET A 30 -10.72 -4.86 4.01
N SER A 31 -11.03 -5.38 2.83
CA SER A 31 -10.04 -5.95 1.93
C SER A 31 -9.11 -4.84 1.48
N ILE A 32 -7.81 -5.00 1.71
CA ILE A 32 -6.84 -4.14 1.03
C ILE A 32 -6.98 -4.35 -0.47
N GLY A 33 -6.75 -3.31 -1.22
CA GLY A 33 -6.77 -3.36 -2.66
C GLY A 33 -7.78 -2.42 -3.28
N LEU A 34 -7.40 -1.91 -4.44
CA LEU A 34 -8.24 -1.01 -5.21
C LEU A 34 -8.07 -1.32 -6.70
N LYS A 35 -9.17 -1.24 -7.44
CA LYS A 35 -9.14 -1.37 -8.89
C LYS A 35 -8.25 -0.28 -9.49
N ARG A 36 -7.42 -0.66 -10.46
CA ARG A 36 -6.52 0.29 -11.10
C ARG A 36 -7.31 1.43 -11.76
N GLY A 37 -6.84 2.65 -11.59
CA GLY A 37 -7.50 3.86 -12.12
C GLY A 37 -8.46 4.53 -11.15
N THR A 38 -9.08 3.80 -10.20
CA THR A 38 -10.01 4.38 -9.23
C THR A 38 -9.29 5.05 -8.05
N VAL A 39 -9.97 6.01 -7.44
CA VAL A 39 -9.52 6.74 -6.25
C VAL A 39 -10.60 6.67 -5.17
N LEU A 40 -10.34 5.88 -4.14
CA LEU A 40 -11.19 5.77 -2.95
C LEU A 40 -10.33 5.95 -1.72
N LEU A 41 -10.75 6.79 -0.78
CA LEU A 41 -10.07 6.98 0.50
C LEU A 41 -10.88 6.36 1.62
N GLU A 42 -10.21 5.60 2.48
CA GLU A 42 -10.77 4.96 3.67
C GLU A 42 -10.10 5.49 4.93
N GLU A 43 -10.80 5.42 6.06
CA GLU A 43 -10.21 5.66 7.37
C GLU A 43 -9.03 4.71 7.60
N HIS A 44 -8.06 5.15 8.39
CA HIS A 44 -6.89 4.30 8.71
C HIS A 44 -7.33 2.97 9.35
N GLN A 45 -6.76 1.87 8.85
CA GLN A 45 -7.06 0.51 9.31
C GLN A 45 -5.82 -0.12 9.97
N LEU A 46 -6.01 -0.74 11.13
CA LEU A 46 -4.92 -1.48 11.80
C LEU A 46 -4.40 -2.65 10.94
N SER A 47 -5.28 -3.25 10.14
CA SER A 47 -4.92 -4.31 9.19
C SER A 47 -3.87 -3.87 8.16
N TRP A 48 -3.74 -2.58 7.86
CA TRP A 48 -2.71 -2.08 6.95
C TRP A 48 -1.30 -2.27 7.51
N GLU A 49 -1.12 -2.09 8.82
CA GLU A 49 0.17 -2.36 9.47
C GLU A 49 0.50 -3.86 9.47
N GLU A 50 -0.50 -4.72 9.67
CA GLU A 50 -0.33 -6.17 9.66
C GLU A 50 0.04 -6.66 8.25
N ASN A 51 -0.70 -6.24 7.22
CA ASN A 51 -0.39 -6.56 5.82
C ASN A 51 0.99 -6.04 5.40
N ALA A 52 1.38 -4.85 5.84
CA ALA A 52 2.71 -4.32 5.57
C ALA A 52 3.80 -5.17 6.21
N LYS A 53 3.64 -5.60 7.48
CA LYS A 53 4.60 -6.48 8.18
C LYS A 53 4.75 -7.82 7.49
N GLU A 54 3.65 -8.44 7.06
CA GLU A 54 3.66 -9.70 6.32
C GLU A 54 4.45 -9.55 5.02
N THR A 55 4.10 -8.54 4.20
CA THR A 55 4.78 -8.30 2.93
C THR A 55 6.26 -7.89 3.11
N ILE A 56 6.61 -7.16 4.16
CA ILE A 56 8.01 -6.90 4.52
C ILE A 56 8.76 -8.20 4.79
N SER A 57 8.18 -9.13 5.55
CA SER A 57 8.78 -10.44 5.83
C SER A 57 8.96 -11.29 4.57
N GLU A 58 7.97 -11.28 3.67
CA GLU A 58 8.05 -11.95 2.36
C GLU A 58 9.22 -11.40 1.52
N ILE A 59 9.32 -10.06 1.41
CA ILE A 59 10.40 -9.39 0.67
C ILE A 59 11.76 -9.71 1.28
N GLN A 60 11.90 -9.64 2.61
CA GLN A 60 13.14 -9.98 3.30
C GLN A 60 13.57 -11.43 3.06
N THR A 61 12.60 -12.34 2.99
CA THR A 61 12.85 -13.75 2.67
C THR A 61 13.28 -13.92 1.23
N ALA A 62 12.58 -13.30 0.28
CA ALA A 62 12.92 -13.37 -1.15
C ALA A 62 14.29 -12.75 -1.45
N LEU A 63 14.64 -11.67 -0.75
CA LEU A 63 15.90 -10.94 -0.89
C LEU A 63 16.99 -11.41 0.11
N ASN A 64 16.82 -12.58 0.74
CA ASN A 64 17.78 -13.08 1.72
C ASN A 64 19.21 -13.13 1.13
N GLY A 65 20.15 -12.61 1.90
CA GLY A 65 21.56 -12.45 1.51
C GLY A 65 21.89 -11.11 0.85
N LEU A 66 20.88 -10.29 0.50
CA LEU A 66 21.10 -8.91 0.06
C LEU A 66 21.08 -7.95 1.25
N ASN A 67 21.87 -6.88 1.15
CA ASN A 67 21.82 -5.79 2.10
C ASN A 67 20.65 -4.85 1.74
N ALA A 68 19.42 -5.27 2.06
CA ALA A 68 18.20 -4.51 1.81
C ALA A 68 17.62 -3.94 3.11
N ASP A 69 17.13 -2.70 3.07
CA ASP A 69 16.29 -2.10 4.10
C ASP A 69 14.86 -2.00 3.57
N VAL A 70 13.88 -2.55 4.30
CA VAL A 70 12.50 -2.68 3.85
C VAL A 70 11.57 -2.00 4.84
N GLN A 71 10.82 -1.01 4.39
CA GLN A 71 10.03 -0.12 5.24
C GLN A 71 8.60 0.06 4.71
N HIS A 72 7.60 0.04 5.63
CA HIS A 72 6.26 0.53 5.32
C HIS A 72 6.29 2.04 5.17
N VAL A 73 5.81 2.55 4.05
CA VAL A 73 5.81 3.98 3.71
C VAL A 73 4.46 4.39 3.12
N GLY A 74 4.38 5.60 2.57
CA GLY A 74 3.17 6.11 1.95
C GLY A 74 2.05 6.42 2.93
N SER A 75 0.86 6.70 2.39
CA SER A 75 -0.27 7.22 3.20
C SER A 75 -0.83 6.20 4.20
N THR A 76 -0.73 4.90 3.93
CA THR A 76 -1.21 3.84 4.83
C THR A 76 -0.32 3.65 6.05
N SER A 77 0.91 4.17 6.04
CA SER A 77 1.83 4.18 7.18
C SER A 77 1.62 5.38 8.13
N ILE A 78 0.69 6.29 7.80
CA ILE A 78 0.38 7.50 8.58
C ILE A 78 -0.95 7.26 9.31
N LYS A 79 -0.88 7.10 10.62
CA LYS A 79 -1.99 6.60 11.47
C LYS A 79 -3.19 7.55 11.58
N SER A 80 -3.02 8.82 11.31
CA SER A 80 -4.01 9.87 11.60
C SER A 80 -4.83 10.31 10.40
N ILE A 81 -4.63 9.71 9.23
CA ILE A 81 -5.24 10.18 7.97
C ILE A 81 -5.86 9.05 7.15
N LYS A 82 -6.89 9.42 6.38
CA LYS A 82 -7.46 8.55 5.34
C LYS A 82 -6.44 8.24 4.26
N ALA A 83 -6.51 7.03 3.71
CA ALA A 83 -5.67 6.64 2.58
C ALA A 83 -6.42 5.76 1.59
N LYS A 84 -5.89 5.63 0.39
CA LYS A 84 -6.29 4.51 -0.48
C LYS A 84 -5.85 3.20 0.15
N PRO A 85 -6.67 2.13 0.12
CA PRO A 85 -6.33 0.84 0.72
C PRO A 85 -5.28 0.09 -0.12
N ILE A 86 -4.15 0.74 -0.39
CA ILE A 86 -2.99 0.18 -1.09
C ILE A 86 -1.76 0.42 -0.22
N ILE A 87 -1.06 -0.65 0.12
CA ILE A 87 0.12 -0.60 0.96
C ILE A 87 1.34 -0.22 0.11
N ASP A 88 2.04 0.83 0.51
CA ASP A 88 3.30 1.23 -0.12
C ASP A 88 4.48 0.74 0.73
N ILE A 89 5.38 -0.05 0.13
CA ILE A 89 6.63 -0.53 0.74
C ILE A 89 7.80 0.10 0.00
N ALA A 90 8.76 0.66 0.70
CA ALA A 90 10.03 1.08 0.13
C ALA A 90 11.12 0.07 0.48
N VAL A 91 11.96 -0.26 -0.51
CA VAL A 91 13.08 -1.20 -0.39
C VAL A 91 14.35 -0.49 -0.84
N ALA A 92 15.28 -0.25 0.08
CA ALA A 92 16.57 0.36 -0.25
C ALA A 92 17.65 -0.72 -0.44
N VAL A 93 18.32 -0.70 -1.58
CA VAL A 93 19.35 -1.65 -1.97
C VAL A 93 20.61 -0.94 -2.46
N ASN A 94 21.72 -1.67 -2.56
CA ASN A 94 22.95 -1.11 -3.11
C ASN A 94 22.98 -1.17 -4.64
N ASP A 95 22.31 -2.17 -5.23
CA ASP A 95 22.30 -2.44 -6.65
C ASP A 95 20.94 -3.02 -7.08
N PHE A 96 20.37 -2.49 -8.15
CA PHE A 96 19.12 -2.97 -8.73
C PHE A 96 19.24 -4.35 -9.38
N ASP A 97 20.39 -4.65 -9.99
CA ASP A 97 20.61 -5.94 -10.66
C ASP A 97 20.53 -7.09 -9.66
N GLU A 98 20.98 -6.88 -8.42
CA GLU A 98 20.82 -7.87 -7.35
C GLU A 98 19.35 -8.22 -7.09
N VAL A 99 18.46 -7.22 -7.11
CA VAL A 99 17.01 -7.43 -6.92
C VAL A 99 16.40 -8.10 -8.16
N ILE A 100 16.78 -7.66 -9.36
CA ILE A 100 16.28 -8.22 -10.63
C ILE A 100 16.59 -9.72 -10.71
N THR A 101 17.76 -10.15 -10.25
CA THR A 101 18.10 -11.59 -10.18
C THR A 101 17.21 -12.39 -9.25
N ARG A 102 16.47 -11.73 -8.35
CA ARG A 102 15.52 -12.35 -7.39
C ARG A 102 14.06 -12.30 -7.84
N ASN A 103 13.77 -11.85 -9.07
CA ASN A 103 12.40 -11.75 -9.58
C ASN A 103 11.59 -13.04 -9.41
N ASN A 104 12.20 -14.20 -9.67
CA ASN A 104 11.50 -15.49 -9.48
C ASN A 104 11.13 -15.73 -8.01
N LYS A 105 12.00 -15.35 -7.05
CA LYS A 105 11.71 -15.49 -5.62
C LYS A 105 10.64 -14.51 -5.14
N LEU A 106 10.63 -13.29 -5.65
CA LEU A 106 9.58 -12.32 -5.37
C LEU A 106 8.23 -12.79 -5.94
N ALA A 107 8.24 -13.40 -7.13
CA ALA A 107 7.05 -13.95 -7.75
C ALA A 107 6.41 -15.11 -6.95
N GLU A 108 7.18 -15.86 -6.14
CA GLU A 108 6.64 -16.88 -5.22
C GLU A 108 5.68 -16.29 -4.16
N TYR A 109 5.76 -14.97 -3.93
CA TYR A 109 4.90 -14.19 -3.03
C TYR A 109 3.92 -13.28 -3.80
N ASP A 110 3.67 -13.54 -5.08
CA ASP A 110 2.83 -12.71 -5.96
C ASP A 110 3.34 -11.27 -6.14
N ILE A 111 4.63 -11.02 -5.86
CA ILE A 111 5.29 -9.73 -6.05
C ILE A 111 5.91 -9.70 -7.45
N VAL A 112 5.29 -8.90 -8.34
CA VAL A 112 5.58 -8.91 -9.78
C VAL A 112 6.19 -7.60 -10.22
N PHE A 113 7.32 -7.67 -10.93
CA PHE A 113 7.97 -6.50 -11.52
C PHE A 113 7.04 -5.79 -12.51
N ARG A 114 7.05 -4.46 -12.46
CA ARG A 114 6.42 -3.57 -13.44
C ARG A 114 7.41 -2.53 -13.93
N PHE A 115 7.35 -2.26 -15.21
CA PHE A 115 8.16 -1.18 -15.79
C PHE A 115 7.76 0.16 -15.17
N ASP A 116 8.77 0.95 -14.78
CA ASP A 116 8.62 2.32 -14.29
C ASP A 116 9.53 3.23 -15.12
N GLU A 117 9.01 4.37 -15.56
CA GLU A 117 9.77 5.35 -16.35
C GLU A 117 10.70 6.22 -15.49
N ARG A 118 10.60 6.14 -14.17
CA ARG A 118 11.46 6.90 -13.26
C ARG A 118 12.88 6.34 -13.29
N PRO A 119 13.89 7.20 -13.50
CA PRO A 119 15.28 6.76 -13.39
C PRO A 119 15.57 6.31 -11.94
N GLU A 120 16.48 5.36 -11.80
CA GLU A 120 16.93 4.86 -10.48
C GLU A 120 15.79 4.37 -9.55
N HIS A 121 14.75 3.77 -10.15
CA HIS A 121 13.60 3.24 -9.44
C HIS A 121 13.09 1.95 -10.12
N LEU A 122 12.84 0.91 -9.32
CA LEU A 122 12.09 -0.26 -9.79
C LEU A 122 10.74 -0.31 -9.08
N LEU A 123 9.69 -0.63 -9.81
CA LEU A 123 8.36 -0.82 -9.26
C LEU A 123 7.98 -2.30 -9.33
N TYR A 124 7.59 -2.85 -8.18
CA TYR A 124 6.89 -4.12 -8.09
C TYR A 124 5.50 -3.88 -7.55
N VAL A 125 4.58 -4.78 -7.86
CA VAL A 125 3.20 -4.71 -7.38
C VAL A 125 2.71 -6.08 -6.92
N LYS A 126 1.78 -6.09 -5.97
CA LYS A 126 1.03 -7.26 -5.54
C LYS A 126 -0.47 -6.96 -5.71
N GLY A 127 -1.28 -7.98 -6.03
CA GLY A 127 -2.72 -7.82 -6.21
C GLY A 127 -3.33 -8.90 -7.07
N ASP A 128 -4.62 -8.81 -7.31
CA ASP A 128 -5.33 -9.64 -8.25
C ASP A 128 -5.24 -9.03 -9.66
N PHE A 129 -4.48 -9.66 -10.53
CA PHE A 129 -4.25 -9.17 -11.90
C PHE A 129 -5.40 -9.50 -12.84
N GLU A 130 -6.24 -10.50 -12.53
CA GLU A 130 -7.44 -10.85 -13.31
C GLU A 130 -8.55 -9.82 -13.03
N ALA A 131 -8.73 -9.43 -11.76
CA ALA A 131 -9.65 -8.37 -11.35
C ALA A 131 -9.10 -6.95 -11.57
N ASP A 132 -7.87 -6.81 -12.08
CA ASP A 132 -7.13 -5.55 -12.22
C ASP A 132 -7.08 -4.72 -10.93
N THR A 133 -6.93 -5.38 -9.77
CA THR A 133 -6.75 -4.72 -8.48
C THR A 133 -5.29 -4.71 -8.06
N ARG A 134 -4.93 -3.72 -7.24
CA ARG A 134 -3.59 -3.59 -6.63
C ARG A 134 -3.75 -3.46 -5.12
N THR A 135 -3.04 -4.32 -4.41
CA THR A 135 -2.99 -4.32 -2.94
C THR A 135 -1.71 -3.65 -2.43
N HIS A 136 -0.60 -3.82 -3.15
CA HIS A 136 0.68 -3.25 -2.74
C HIS A 136 1.43 -2.62 -3.92
N HIS A 137 2.15 -1.55 -3.63
CA HIS A 137 3.23 -1.02 -4.45
C HIS A 137 4.54 -1.16 -3.69
N ILE A 138 5.54 -1.79 -4.30
CA ILE A 138 6.86 -1.97 -3.73
C ILE A 138 7.85 -1.15 -4.56
N HIS A 139 8.40 -0.13 -3.94
CA HIS A 139 9.30 0.85 -4.53
C HIS A 139 10.74 0.48 -4.17
N VAL A 140 11.51 -0.03 -5.12
CA VAL A 140 12.92 -0.32 -4.91
C VAL A 140 13.74 0.88 -5.36
N VAL A 141 14.60 1.37 -4.46
CA VAL A 141 15.43 2.56 -4.65
C VAL A 141 16.86 2.28 -4.16
N LEU A 142 17.82 3.11 -4.57
CA LEU A 142 19.17 2.99 -4.06
C LEU A 142 19.28 3.46 -2.61
N LYS A 143 20.10 2.79 -1.81
CA LYS A 143 20.48 3.24 -0.47
C LYS A 143 21.12 4.63 -0.55
N ASN A 144 20.81 5.47 0.43
CA ASN A 144 21.27 6.85 0.53
C ASN A 144 20.79 7.79 -0.60
N SER A 145 19.94 7.33 -1.52
CA SER A 145 19.30 8.20 -2.51
C SER A 145 18.39 9.22 -1.83
N ILE A 146 18.10 10.30 -2.54
CA ILE A 146 17.14 11.31 -2.09
C ILE A 146 15.73 10.70 -1.97
N GLU A 147 15.37 9.77 -2.87
CA GLU A 147 14.07 9.09 -2.84
C GLU A 147 13.88 8.26 -1.57
N TRP A 148 14.90 7.47 -1.18
CA TRP A 148 14.86 6.73 0.08
C TRP A 148 14.63 7.66 1.27
N LYS A 149 15.38 8.75 1.35
CA LYS A 149 15.23 9.75 2.42
C LYS A 149 13.83 10.37 2.39
N ASN A 150 13.31 10.70 1.21
CA ASN A 150 11.99 11.29 1.06
C ASN A 150 10.88 10.36 1.54
N TYR A 151 10.95 9.04 1.27
CA TYR A 151 9.98 8.09 1.79
C TYR A 151 9.94 8.08 3.32
N LEU A 152 11.09 8.02 3.96
CA LEU A 152 11.18 7.98 5.43
C LEU A 152 10.80 9.32 6.04
N ASN A 153 11.38 10.41 5.57
CA ASN A 153 11.13 11.75 6.09
C ASN A 153 9.65 12.13 6.00
N PHE A 154 9.01 11.84 4.87
CA PHE A 154 7.58 12.13 4.68
C PHE A 154 6.71 11.36 5.68
N ARG A 155 6.95 10.04 5.82
CA ARG A 155 6.25 9.21 6.79
C ARG A 155 6.44 9.71 8.22
N ASP A 156 7.68 9.90 8.63
CA ASP A 156 8.04 10.21 10.02
C ASP A 156 7.58 11.62 10.40
N PHE A 157 7.72 12.58 9.48
CA PHE A 157 7.22 13.95 9.66
C PHE A 157 5.70 13.98 9.83
N LEU A 158 4.93 13.29 8.99
CA LEU A 158 3.47 13.29 9.09
C LEU A 158 2.96 12.49 10.29
N ASN A 159 3.68 11.48 10.76
CA ASN A 159 3.34 10.80 12.00
C ASN A 159 3.65 11.64 13.25
N SER A 160 4.63 12.54 13.21
CA SER A 160 4.99 13.42 14.31
C SER A 160 4.26 14.77 14.29
N ASN A 161 3.81 15.24 13.12
CA ASN A 161 3.16 16.54 12.94
C ASN A 161 1.71 16.37 12.46
N LYS A 162 0.77 16.37 13.41
CA LYS A 162 -0.67 16.20 13.12
C LYS A 162 -1.24 17.29 12.19
N GLN A 163 -0.75 18.54 12.32
CA GLN A 163 -1.23 19.63 11.48
C GLN A 163 -0.86 19.40 10.02
N ALA A 164 0.40 19.05 9.75
CA ALA A 164 0.88 18.72 8.41
C ALA A 164 0.13 17.48 7.83
N ALA A 165 -0.13 16.48 8.66
CA ALA A 165 -0.89 15.30 8.27
C ALA A 165 -2.31 15.66 7.83
N PHE A 166 -3.02 16.51 8.57
CA PHE A 166 -4.38 16.97 8.22
C PHE A 166 -4.39 17.86 6.98
N GLU A 167 -3.40 18.72 6.78
CA GLU A 167 -3.28 19.50 5.54
C GLU A 167 -3.11 18.59 4.32
N TYR A 168 -2.26 17.57 4.43
CA TYR A 168 -2.10 16.57 3.38
C TYR A 168 -3.39 15.77 3.14
N GLU A 169 -4.08 15.36 4.19
CA GLU A 169 -5.36 14.67 4.10
C GLU A 169 -6.42 15.52 3.39
N ALA A 170 -6.56 16.80 3.76
CA ALA A 170 -7.53 17.71 3.13
C ALA A 170 -7.31 17.81 1.62
N VAL A 171 -6.05 17.92 1.17
CA VAL A 171 -5.73 17.91 -0.27
C VAL A 171 -6.10 16.57 -0.90
N LYS A 172 -5.81 15.43 -0.25
CA LYS A 172 -6.18 14.11 -0.77
C LYS A 172 -7.69 13.96 -0.94
N ILE A 173 -8.47 14.37 0.05
CA ILE A 173 -9.95 14.31 0.00
C ILE A 173 -10.45 15.14 -1.18
N LYS A 174 -10.02 16.39 -1.27
CA LYS A 174 -10.40 17.28 -2.39
C LYS A 174 -10.05 16.68 -3.75
N MET A 175 -8.85 16.11 -3.89
CA MET A 175 -8.44 15.50 -5.17
C MET A 175 -9.20 14.21 -5.47
N ALA A 176 -9.58 13.42 -4.46
CA ALA A 176 -10.38 12.22 -4.65
C ALA A 176 -11.82 12.56 -5.09
N GLU A 177 -12.41 13.62 -4.56
CA GLU A 177 -13.72 14.14 -4.98
C GLU A 177 -13.71 14.66 -6.42
N LEU A 178 -12.65 15.37 -6.82
CA LEU A 178 -12.50 15.93 -8.16
C LEU A 178 -12.16 14.87 -9.23
N TYR A 179 -11.43 13.83 -8.85
CA TYR A 179 -10.84 12.86 -9.78
C TYR A 179 -11.05 11.40 -9.32
N PRO A 180 -12.31 10.96 -9.07
CA PRO A 180 -12.57 9.62 -8.51
C PRO A 180 -12.11 8.48 -9.44
N ASP A 181 -12.13 8.70 -10.76
CA ASP A 181 -11.77 7.73 -11.79
C ASP A 181 -10.53 8.16 -12.61
N ASN A 182 -9.81 9.16 -12.14
CA ASN A 182 -8.60 9.66 -12.80
C ASN A 182 -7.42 9.71 -11.81
N ARG A 183 -6.73 8.54 -11.68
CA ARG A 183 -5.59 8.38 -10.79
C ARG A 183 -4.46 9.37 -11.08
N ASP A 184 -4.22 9.69 -12.35
CA ASP A 184 -3.08 10.54 -12.72
C ASP A 184 -3.34 11.99 -12.34
N ALA A 185 -4.55 12.51 -12.58
CA ALA A 185 -4.97 13.84 -12.10
C ALA A 185 -4.96 13.91 -10.57
N TYR A 186 -5.40 12.85 -9.87
CA TYR A 186 -5.31 12.76 -8.42
C TYR A 186 -3.86 12.82 -7.92
N LEU A 187 -2.93 12.13 -8.58
CA LEU A 187 -1.50 12.15 -8.22
C LEU A 187 -0.89 13.53 -8.47
N GLU A 188 -1.18 14.11 -9.63
CA GLU A 188 -0.71 15.45 -9.99
C GLU A 188 -1.17 16.50 -9.00
N GLY A 189 -2.45 16.50 -8.63
CA GLY A 189 -3.04 17.46 -7.68
C GLY A 189 -2.44 17.43 -6.27
N LYS A 190 -1.66 16.41 -5.93
CA LYS A 190 -0.95 16.30 -4.65
C LYS A 190 0.52 16.71 -4.70
N ARG A 191 1.09 16.96 -5.87
CA ARG A 191 2.54 17.22 -6.01
C ARG A 191 2.99 18.42 -5.18
N GLU A 192 2.26 19.51 -5.23
CA GLU A 192 2.63 20.74 -4.54
C GLU A 192 2.71 20.54 -3.02
N ILE A 193 1.66 19.96 -2.42
CA ILE A 193 1.64 19.71 -0.97
C ILE A 193 2.73 18.73 -0.56
N ILE A 194 2.99 17.68 -1.33
CA ILE A 194 4.06 16.71 -1.04
C ILE A 194 5.43 17.40 -1.08
N SER A 195 5.71 18.20 -2.10
CA SER A 195 6.98 18.93 -2.23
C SER A 195 7.20 19.89 -1.07
N ARG A 196 6.16 20.64 -0.65
CA ARG A 196 6.22 21.55 0.49
C ARG A 196 6.51 20.81 1.79
N LEU A 197 5.77 19.73 2.06
CA LEU A 197 5.93 18.96 3.30
C LEU A 197 7.28 18.23 3.39
N LEU A 198 7.82 17.76 2.27
CA LEU A 198 9.18 17.22 2.22
C LEU A 198 10.22 18.28 2.54
N ALA A 199 10.09 19.49 1.99
CA ALA A 199 11.00 20.60 2.32
C ALA A 199 10.89 21.04 3.80
N GLU A 200 9.73 20.89 4.43
CA GLU A 200 9.55 21.12 5.87
C GLU A 200 10.22 20.02 6.69
N ALA A 201 10.05 18.76 6.28
CA ALA A 201 10.69 17.61 6.91
C ALA A 201 12.23 17.71 6.89
N GLU A 202 12.82 18.09 5.75
CA GLU A 202 14.28 18.27 5.61
C GLU A 202 14.85 19.34 6.52
N ARG A 203 14.09 20.38 6.83
CA ARG A 203 14.52 21.46 7.74
C ARG A 203 14.59 21.04 9.21
N GLY A 204 14.33 19.78 9.52
CA GLY A 204 14.42 19.24 10.87
C GLY A 204 13.34 19.76 11.81
N LEU A 205 12.14 19.97 11.28
CA LEU A 205 10.99 20.48 12.03
C LEU A 205 10.22 19.35 12.74
N PHE A 206 10.91 18.33 13.26
CA PHE A 206 10.36 17.29 14.15
C PHE A 206 11.30 16.97 15.30
#